data_1dc147fc06ba10c44700ac1d22888e17
#
_entry.id   1dc147fc06ba10c44700ac1d22888e17
#
_cell.length_a   1.000
_cell.length_b   1.000
_cell.length_c   1.000
_cell.angle_alpha   90.00
_cell.angle_beta   90.00
_cell.angle_gamma   90.00
#
_symmetry.space_group_name_H-M   'P 1'
#
loop_
_entity.id
_entity.type
_entity.pdbx_description
1 polymer ?
#
loop_
_entity_poly.entity_id
_entity_poly.type
_entity_poly.pdbx_seq_one_letter_code
_entity_poly.pdbx_strand_id
1 'polypeptide(L)'
;MDIGIVSIRYAKALLQFAMENHEEDGVYREMSAMADVFMKLPALQKAMQNPVLTSQQTETLLGSACGSGDSQTASTRKFIKLVVSKKRAEFMMFIAHAYVTLYRKEKHLVKGRLVVAKSVSEHVAQ
;
A
#
# COMPACT_ATOMS: atom_id res chain seq x y z
N MET A 1 -3.82 13.84 -16.33
CA MET A 1 -3.89 12.48 -15.77
C MET A 1 -4.51 12.55 -14.37
N ASP A 2 -5.49 11.72 -14.13
CA ASP A 2 -6.15 11.71 -12.81
C ASP A 2 -5.30 10.90 -11.82
N ILE A 3 -4.70 11.60 -10.87
CA ILE A 3 -3.82 11.00 -9.87
C ILE A 3 -4.59 9.97 -9.03
N GLY A 4 -5.85 10.25 -8.70
CA GLY A 4 -6.67 9.35 -7.90
C GLY A 4 -6.90 8.01 -8.60
N ILE A 5 -7.27 8.04 -9.87
CA ILE A 5 -7.53 6.82 -10.65
C ILE A 5 -6.24 5.99 -10.79
N VAL A 6 -5.14 6.64 -11.13
CA VAL A 6 -3.85 5.95 -11.28
C VAL A 6 -3.40 5.35 -9.96
N SER A 7 -3.53 6.09 -8.86
CA SER A 7 -3.13 5.63 -7.53
C SER A 7 -3.94 4.41 -7.11
N ILE A 8 -5.25 4.40 -7.36
CA ILE A 8 -6.11 3.26 -7.04
C ILE A 8 -5.69 2.03 -7.85
N ARG A 9 -5.37 2.19 -9.12
CA ARG A 9 -4.89 1.08 -9.96
C ARG A 9 -3.63 0.47 -9.41
N TYR A 10 -2.66 1.30 -9.03
CA TYR A 10 -1.42 0.81 -8.44
C TYR A 10 -1.67 0.12 -7.11
N ALA A 11 -2.55 0.70 -6.28
CA ALA A 11 -2.87 0.12 -4.98
C ALA A 11 -3.57 -1.24 -5.12
N LYS A 12 -4.50 -1.37 -6.07
CA LYS A 12 -5.16 -2.65 -6.34
C LYS A 12 -4.17 -3.71 -6.79
N ALA A 13 -3.26 -3.33 -7.70
CA ALA A 13 -2.24 -4.25 -8.18
C ALA A 13 -1.32 -4.69 -7.05
N LEU A 14 -0.93 -3.78 -6.18
CA LEU A 14 -0.09 -4.09 -5.02
C LEU A 14 -0.82 -5.04 -4.06
N LEU A 15 -2.09 -4.76 -3.76
CA LEU A 15 -2.87 -5.61 -2.86
C LEU A 15 -2.99 -7.03 -3.42
N GLN A 16 -3.31 -7.15 -4.70
CA GLN A 16 -3.43 -8.45 -5.35
C GLN A 16 -2.10 -9.21 -5.32
N PHE A 17 -1.01 -8.53 -5.66
CA PHE A 17 0.33 -9.12 -5.64
C PHE A 17 0.72 -9.55 -4.22
N ALA A 18 0.43 -8.70 -3.23
CA ALA A 18 0.73 -9.01 -1.84
C ALA A 18 -0.07 -10.22 -1.34
N MET A 19 -1.34 -10.32 -1.74
CA MET A 19 -2.19 -11.46 -1.37
C MET A 19 -1.67 -12.76 -1.98
N GLU A 20 -1.22 -12.72 -3.22
CA GLU A 20 -0.63 -13.87 -3.89
C GLU A 20 0.64 -14.37 -3.18
N ASN A 21 1.39 -13.45 -2.57
CA ASN A 21 2.62 -13.77 -1.86
C ASN A 21 2.42 -13.89 -0.34
N HIS A 22 1.18 -13.81 0.13
CA HIS A 22 0.84 -13.88 1.55
C HIS A 22 1.54 -12.80 2.38
N GLU A 23 1.71 -11.61 1.78
CA GLU A 23 2.39 -10.48 2.41
C GLU A 23 1.46 -9.28 2.62
N GLU A 24 0.16 -9.43 2.37
CA GLU A 24 -0.79 -8.32 2.43
C GLU A 24 -0.81 -7.60 3.77
N ASP A 25 -0.66 -8.34 4.87
CA ASP A 25 -0.65 -7.74 6.20
C ASP A 25 0.63 -6.93 6.45
N GLY A 26 1.78 -7.46 5.98
CA GLY A 26 3.05 -6.75 6.08
C GLY A 26 3.06 -5.49 5.23
N VAL A 27 2.56 -5.59 4.01
CA VAL A 27 2.45 -4.44 3.11
C VAL A 27 1.50 -3.41 3.71
N TYR A 28 0.41 -3.85 4.33
CA TYR A 28 -0.52 -2.94 4.99
C TYR A 28 0.18 -2.11 6.07
N ARG A 29 0.98 -2.75 6.92
CA ARG A 29 1.74 -2.04 7.96
C ARG A 29 2.72 -1.03 7.35
N GLU A 30 3.39 -1.43 6.29
CA GLU A 30 4.36 -0.58 5.61
C GLU A 30 3.69 0.61 4.92
N MET A 31 2.58 0.37 4.24
CA MET A 31 1.82 1.45 3.59
C MET A 31 1.18 2.38 4.60
N SER A 32 0.69 1.85 5.73
CA SER A 32 0.15 2.68 6.80
C SER A 32 1.22 3.59 7.40
N ALA A 33 2.43 3.04 7.63
CA ALA A 33 3.54 3.82 8.13
C ALA A 33 3.94 4.91 7.14
N MET A 34 4.01 4.56 5.86
CA MET A 34 4.36 5.50 4.79
C MET A 34 3.33 6.64 4.70
N ALA A 35 2.04 6.31 4.72
CA ALA A 35 0.98 7.30 4.68
C ALA A 35 1.08 8.26 5.86
N ASP A 36 1.36 7.73 7.05
CA ASP A 36 1.52 8.52 8.27
C ASP A 36 2.71 9.48 8.16
N VAL A 37 3.85 8.99 7.64
CA VAL A 37 5.04 9.81 7.45
C VAL A 37 4.76 10.94 6.46
N PHE A 38 4.06 10.68 5.36
CA PHE A 38 3.70 11.73 4.41
C PHE A 38 2.81 12.79 5.04
N MET A 39 1.91 12.40 5.93
CA MET A 39 1.04 13.36 6.62
C MET A 39 1.81 14.21 7.62
N LYS A 40 2.77 13.62 8.31
CA LYS A 40 3.54 14.32 9.35
C LYS A 40 4.68 15.15 8.78
N LEU A 41 5.23 14.76 7.63
CA LEU A 41 6.38 15.41 7.01
C LEU A 41 6.06 15.85 5.59
N PRO A 42 5.45 17.04 5.41
CA PRO A 42 5.17 17.56 4.07
C PRO A 42 6.41 17.66 3.18
N ALA A 43 7.59 17.79 3.79
CA ALA A 43 8.85 17.84 3.05
C ALA A 43 9.11 16.55 2.26
N LEU A 44 8.60 15.41 2.73
CA LEU A 44 8.75 14.14 2.01
C LEU A 44 8.03 14.19 0.66
N GLN A 45 6.81 14.74 0.62
CA GLN A 45 6.06 14.87 -0.64
C GLN A 45 6.78 15.81 -1.60
N LYS A 46 7.34 16.90 -1.08
CA LYS A 46 8.13 17.82 -1.90
C LYS A 46 9.37 17.13 -2.46
N ALA A 47 10.01 16.27 -1.65
CA ALA A 47 11.17 15.52 -2.09
C ALA A 47 10.80 14.55 -3.23
N MET A 48 9.64 13.93 -3.17
CA MET A 48 9.19 13.02 -4.23
C MET A 48 8.96 13.75 -5.55
N GLN A 49 8.68 15.04 -5.51
CA GLN A 49 8.47 15.87 -6.69
C GLN A 49 9.76 16.49 -7.21
N ASN A 50 10.87 16.32 -6.49
CA ASN A 50 12.15 16.93 -6.84
C ASN A 50 12.84 16.16 -7.96
N PRO A 51 13.03 16.77 -9.16
CA PRO A 51 13.65 16.08 -10.30
C PRO A 51 15.16 15.86 -10.13
N VAL A 52 15.78 16.49 -9.14
CA VAL A 52 17.23 16.35 -8.88
C VAL A 52 17.54 15.03 -8.19
N LEU A 53 16.59 14.46 -7.45
CA LEU A 53 16.81 13.18 -6.75
C LEU A 53 16.99 12.04 -7.76
N THR A 54 18.00 11.21 -7.50
CA THR A 54 18.19 9.98 -8.29
C THR A 54 17.13 8.96 -7.92
N SER A 55 16.94 7.97 -8.80
CA SER A 55 16.02 6.86 -8.51
C SER A 55 16.40 6.13 -7.22
N GLN A 56 17.70 5.91 -7.03
CA GLN A 56 18.17 5.23 -5.81
C GLN A 56 17.88 6.04 -4.55
N GLN A 57 18.09 7.35 -4.59
CA GLN A 57 17.79 8.21 -3.46
C GLN A 57 16.29 8.20 -3.14
N THR A 58 15.46 8.24 -4.17
CA THR A 58 14.01 8.21 -4.02
C THR A 58 13.56 6.88 -3.41
N GLU A 59 14.12 5.76 -3.90
CA GLU A 59 13.81 4.44 -3.35
C GLU A 59 14.21 4.34 -1.87
N THR A 60 15.37 4.88 -1.52
CA THR A 60 15.86 4.87 -0.14
C THR A 60 14.94 5.65 0.78
N LEU A 61 14.48 6.83 0.33
CA LEU A 61 13.56 7.66 1.11
C LEU A 61 12.24 6.94 1.33
N LEU A 62 11.67 6.35 0.28
CA LEU A 62 10.41 5.62 0.38
C LEU A 62 10.54 4.40 1.27
N GLY A 63 11.65 3.68 1.17
CA GLY A 63 11.92 2.54 2.02
C GLY A 63 12.01 2.93 3.49
N SER A 64 12.65 4.06 3.77
CA SER A 64 12.74 4.58 5.14
C SER A 64 11.37 4.98 5.68
N ALA A 65 10.50 5.51 4.83
CA ALA A 65 9.15 5.91 5.22
C ALA A 65 8.29 4.73 5.64
N CYS A 66 8.59 3.53 5.15
CA CYS A 66 7.88 2.32 5.57
C CYS A 66 8.17 1.89 7.00
N GLY A 67 9.25 2.39 7.58
CA GLY A 67 9.61 2.13 8.98
C GLY A 67 10.06 0.71 9.29
N SER A 68 10.22 -0.15 8.28
CA SER A 68 10.50 -1.56 8.47
C SER A 68 11.98 -1.94 8.40
N GLY A 69 12.82 -1.05 7.87
CA GLY A 69 14.25 -1.34 7.72
C GLY A 69 14.49 -2.64 6.94
N ASP A 70 15.25 -3.54 7.55
CA ASP A 70 15.62 -4.82 6.93
C ASP A 70 14.46 -5.80 6.86
N SER A 71 13.38 -5.57 7.60
CA SER A 71 12.21 -6.46 7.62
C SER A 71 11.15 -6.09 6.60
N GLN A 72 11.49 -5.20 5.67
CA GLN A 72 10.57 -4.78 4.60
C GLN A 72 10.16 -5.98 3.73
N THR A 73 8.87 -6.08 3.42
CA THR A 73 8.39 -7.17 2.57
C THR A 73 8.95 -7.06 1.15
N ALA A 74 9.10 -8.20 0.51
CA ALA A 74 9.57 -8.24 -0.88
C ALA A 74 8.58 -7.54 -1.82
N SER A 75 7.29 -7.67 -1.54
CA SER A 75 6.24 -7.02 -2.34
C SER A 75 6.39 -5.51 -2.33
N THR A 76 6.57 -4.93 -1.14
CA THR A 76 6.75 -3.47 -1.02
C THR A 76 8.03 -3.01 -1.70
N ARG A 77 9.12 -3.75 -1.53
CA ARG A 77 10.40 -3.41 -2.14
C ARG A 77 10.30 -3.38 -3.66
N LYS A 78 9.70 -4.40 -4.25
CA LYS A 78 9.50 -4.47 -5.70
C LYS A 78 8.58 -3.37 -6.19
N PHE A 79 7.54 -3.09 -5.41
CA PHE A 79 6.56 -2.06 -5.77
C PHE A 79 7.21 -0.66 -5.79
N ILE A 80 8.01 -0.34 -4.77
CA ILE A 80 8.71 0.95 -4.71
C ILE A 80 9.60 1.11 -5.95
N LYS A 81 10.35 0.07 -6.30
CA LYS A 81 11.20 0.10 -7.49
C LYS A 81 10.39 0.35 -8.76
N LEU A 82 9.25 -0.31 -8.87
CA LEU A 82 8.37 -0.13 -10.03
C LEU A 82 7.88 1.30 -10.14
N VAL A 83 7.35 1.85 -9.04
CA VAL A 83 6.80 3.20 -9.02
C VAL A 83 7.88 4.23 -9.37
N VAL A 84 9.06 4.08 -8.80
CA VAL A 84 10.19 4.98 -9.07
C VAL A 84 10.63 4.86 -10.53
N SER A 85 10.71 3.64 -11.07
CA SER A 85 11.10 3.43 -12.46
C SER A 85 10.12 4.06 -13.46
N LYS A 86 8.85 4.16 -13.07
CA LYS A 86 7.80 4.80 -13.88
C LYS A 86 7.75 6.30 -13.65
N LYS A 87 8.63 6.85 -12.81
CA LYS A 87 8.68 8.27 -12.46
C LYS A 87 7.37 8.77 -11.82
N ARG A 88 6.77 7.93 -10.99
CA ARG A 88 5.50 8.22 -10.31
C ARG A 88 5.64 8.22 -8.80
N ALA A 89 6.86 8.46 -8.29
CA ALA A 89 7.12 8.50 -6.85
C ALA A 89 6.23 9.53 -6.15
N GLU A 90 5.90 10.64 -6.82
CA GLU A 90 5.03 11.68 -6.25
C GLU A 90 3.61 11.18 -5.99
N PHE A 91 3.21 10.08 -6.62
CA PHE A 91 1.89 9.49 -6.39
C PHE A 91 1.89 8.55 -5.19
N MET A 92 3.06 8.26 -4.63
CA MET A 92 3.19 7.24 -3.58
C MET A 92 2.34 7.53 -2.35
N MET A 93 2.21 8.80 -1.95
CA MET A 93 1.34 9.20 -0.85
C MET A 93 -0.10 8.74 -1.10
N PHE A 94 -0.61 9.00 -2.30
CA PHE A 94 -1.97 8.62 -2.66
C PHE A 94 -2.12 7.11 -2.80
N ILE A 95 -1.10 6.44 -3.33
CA ILE A 95 -1.09 4.99 -3.46
C ILE A 95 -1.13 4.33 -2.08
N ALA A 96 -0.35 4.84 -1.12
CA ALA A 96 -0.33 4.32 0.24
C ALA A 96 -1.69 4.45 0.90
N HIS A 97 -2.33 5.61 0.79
CA HIS A 97 -3.68 5.82 1.33
C HIS A 97 -4.70 4.89 0.66
N ALA A 98 -4.63 4.77 -0.67
CA ALA A 98 -5.54 3.90 -1.40
C ALA A 98 -5.37 2.44 -1.00
N TYR A 99 -4.14 1.98 -0.80
CA TYR A 99 -3.87 0.62 -0.35
C TYR A 99 -4.50 0.36 1.01
N VAL A 100 -4.30 1.26 1.95
CA VAL A 100 -4.86 1.13 3.31
C VAL A 100 -6.39 1.01 3.23
N THR A 101 -7.02 1.85 2.43
CA THR A 101 -8.48 1.83 2.25
C THR A 101 -8.95 0.52 1.64
N LEU A 102 -8.28 0.08 0.56
CA LEU A 102 -8.63 -1.17 -0.14
C LEU A 102 -8.40 -2.39 0.74
N TYR A 103 -7.31 -2.41 1.49
CA TYR A 103 -7.01 -3.50 2.41
C TYR A 103 -8.09 -3.64 3.47
N ARG A 104 -8.48 -2.53 4.09
CA ARG A 104 -9.52 -2.54 5.12
C ARG A 104 -10.85 -3.01 4.56
N LYS A 105 -11.18 -2.57 3.36
CA LYS A 105 -12.40 -2.99 2.67
C LYS A 105 -12.38 -4.49 2.39
N GLU A 106 -11.27 -5.00 1.88
CA GLU A 106 -11.12 -6.42 1.57
C GLU A 106 -11.24 -7.27 2.83
N LYS A 107 -10.57 -6.88 3.90
CA LYS A 107 -10.63 -7.62 5.17
C LYS A 107 -12.02 -7.56 5.78
N HIS A 108 -12.71 -6.43 5.64
CA HIS A 108 -14.08 -6.29 6.12
C HIS A 108 -15.04 -7.21 5.36
N LEU A 109 -14.89 -7.30 4.05
CA LEU A 109 -15.73 -8.18 3.23
C LEU A 109 -15.51 -9.65 3.57
N VAL A 110 -14.26 -10.08 3.75
CA VAL A 110 -13.94 -11.45 4.14
C VAL A 110 -14.55 -11.77 5.50
N LYS A 111 -14.41 -10.87 6.46
CA LYS A 111 -14.96 -11.03 7.80
C LYS A 111 -16.49 -11.11 7.75
N GLY A 112 -17.13 -10.25 6.95
CA GLY A 112 -18.57 -10.26 6.76
C GLY A 112 -19.06 -11.56 6.16
N ARG A 113 -18.36 -12.11 5.16
CA ARG A 113 -18.71 -13.39 4.54
C ARG A 113 -18.66 -14.53 5.54
N LEU A 114 -17.62 -14.55 6.40
CA LEU A 114 -17.47 -15.58 7.43
C LEU A 114 -18.61 -15.52 8.44
N VAL A 115 -18.99 -14.31 8.87
CA VAL A 115 -20.09 -14.13 9.81
C VAL A 115 -21.43 -14.58 9.20
N VAL A 116 -21.71 -14.20 7.96
CA VAL A 116 -22.94 -14.59 7.26
C VAL A 116 -23.00 -16.10 7.06
N ALA A 117 -21.91 -16.71 6.64
CA ALA A 117 -21.86 -18.17 6.43
C ALA A 117 -22.12 -18.91 7.74
N LYS A 118 -21.53 -18.44 8.84
CA LYS A 118 -21.74 -19.05 10.16
C LYS A 118 -23.19 -18.93 10.59
N SER A 119 -23.81 -17.77 10.43
CA SER A 119 -25.21 -17.54 10.78
C SER A 119 -26.15 -18.44 9.99
N VAL A 120 -25.89 -18.57 8.67
CA VAL A 120 -26.69 -19.45 7.80
C VAL A 120 -26.56 -20.90 8.24
N SER A 121 -25.36 -21.35 8.57
CA SER A 121 -25.12 -22.71 9.05
C SER A 121 -25.89 -23.00 10.34
N GLU A 122 -25.88 -22.06 11.27
CA GLU A 122 -26.63 -22.19 12.52
C GLU A 122 -28.12 -22.26 12.27
N HIS A 123 -28.65 -21.44 11.35
CA HIS A 123 -30.07 -21.47 10.97
C HIS A 123 -30.47 -22.79 10.33
N VAL A 124 -29.62 -23.30 9.43
CA VAL A 124 -29.90 -24.57 8.75
C VAL A 124 -29.87 -25.74 9.73
N ALA A 125 -29.01 -25.66 10.74
CA ALA A 125 -28.89 -26.70 11.77
C ALA A 125 -30.11 -26.80 12.66
N GLN A 126 -30.93 -25.77 12.70
CA GLN A 126 -32.18 -25.75 13.45
C GLN A 126 -33.32 -26.30 12.62
#